data_f332afc51ae508e5dd37a2a2bf34adac
#
_entry.id   f332afc51ae508e5dd37a2a2bf34adac
#
_cell.length_a   1.000
_cell.length_b   1.000
_cell.length_c   1.000
_cell.angle_alpha   90.00
_cell.angle_beta   90.00
_cell.angle_gamma   90.00
#
_symmetry.space_group_name_H-M   'P 1'
#
loop_
_entity.id
_entity.type
_entity.pdbx_description
1 polymer ?
#
loop_
_entity_poly.entity_id
_entity_poly.type
_entity_poly.pdbx_seq_one_letter_code
_entity_poly.pdbx_strand_id
1 'polypeptide(L)'
;FDDREVRESLDPNQYPDQVCVARFRLASNEDIDAAVRTARRDPDGWRQKTARQRHEVLARVAMELRKKRGDFLGAAAADTGKVFLETDVEVSEAVDFAEFSPFSAGRYEAIATVTVKGKGVGLVISPWNFPVAIPCGGLVAALAAGNTVIFKPSSDAVLVAWQICQCFWEGGISRNTLQFLP
;
A
#
# COMPACT_ATOMS: atom_id res chain seq x y z
N PHE A 1 -6.86 27.81 -8.42
CA PHE A 1 -5.56 27.26 -8.79
C PHE A 1 -5.08 26.39 -7.65
N ASP A 2 -4.58 25.18 -7.97
CA ASP A 2 -4.00 24.25 -7.01
C ASP A 2 -2.53 24.65 -6.81
N ASP A 3 -2.20 25.22 -5.67
CA ASP A 3 -0.88 25.78 -5.32
C ASP A 3 0.00 24.78 -4.55
N ARG A 4 -0.43 23.51 -4.44
CA ARG A 4 0.35 22.48 -3.77
C ARG A 4 1.70 22.25 -4.45
N GLU A 5 2.72 22.04 -3.62
CA GLU A 5 4.08 21.74 -4.10
C GLU A 5 4.07 20.47 -4.98
N VAL A 6 4.63 20.59 -6.17
CA VAL A 6 4.85 19.48 -7.08
C VAL A 6 6.28 18.96 -6.89
N ARG A 7 6.42 17.66 -6.71
CA ARG A 7 7.71 16.96 -6.65
C ARG A 7 7.86 15.97 -7.79
N GLU A 8 9.11 15.70 -8.12
CA GLU A 8 9.50 14.73 -9.12
C GLU A 8 10.33 13.63 -8.45
N SER A 9 10.09 12.39 -8.83
CA SER A 9 11.00 11.27 -8.61
C SER A 9 11.86 11.13 -9.87
N LEU A 10 13.15 11.04 -9.68
CA LEU A 10 14.12 10.98 -10.79
C LEU A 10 14.77 9.60 -10.81
N ASP A 11 14.99 9.07 -12.02
CA ASP A 11 15.70 7.80 -12.20
C ASP A 11 17.17 7.94 -11.74
N PRO A 12 17.59 7.27 -10.66
CA PRO A 12 18.95 7.37 -10.18
C PRO A 12 20.00 6.73 -11.12
N ASN A 13 19.55 5.92 -12.07
CA ASN A 13 20.43 5.26 -13.05
C ASN A 13 20.76 6.16 -14.25
N GLN A 14 20.04 7.26 -14.43
CA GLN A 14 20.16 8.18 -15.58
C GLN A 14 20.89 9.48 -15.23
N TYR A 15 21.92 9.39 -14.41
CA TYR A 15 22.75 10.55 -14.09
C TYR A 15 23.74 10.85 -15.25
N PRO A 16 23.90 12.12 -15.68
CA PRO A 16 23.31 13.36 -15.15
C PRO A 16 21.96 13.77 -15.76
N ASP A 17 21.37 12.98 -16.67
CA ASP A 17 20.24 13.40 -17.52
C ASP A 17 18.92 13.61 -16.75
N GLN A 18 18.84 13.21 -15.48
CA GLN A 18 17.71 13.45 -14.59
C GLN A 18 16.33 13.10 -15.20
N VAL A 19 16.17 11.86 -15.66
CA VAL A 19 14.90 11.41 -16.21
C VAL A 19 13.83 11.34 -15.12
N CYS A 20 12.76 12.13 -15.28
CA CYS A 20 11.62 12.12 -14.38
C CYS A 20 10.76 10.87 -14.62
N VAL A 21 10.62 10.01 -13.60
CA VAL A 21 9.85 8.77 -13.66
C VAL A 21 8.48 8.90 -13.01
N ALA A 22 8.32 9.84 -12.08
CA ALA A 22 7.05 10.16 -11.47
C ALA A 22 6.97 11.64 -11.11
N ARG A 23 5.76 12.18 -11.19
CA ARG A 23 5.46 13.55 -10.76
C ARG A 23 4.22 13.52 -9.86
N PHE A 24 4.32 14.11 -8.68
CA PHE A 24 3.25 14.05 -7.68
C PHE A 24 3.13 15.38 -6.93
N ARG A 25 1.94 15.62 -6.36
CA ARG A 25 1.70 16.75 -5.47
C ARG A 25 1.76 16.30 -4.02
N LEU A 26 2.41 17.09 -3.18
CA LEU A 26 2.39 16.88 -1.74
C LEU A 26 0.98 17.13 -1.20
N ALA A 27 0.59 16.31 -0.23
CA ALA A 27 -0.68 16.48 0.46
C ALA A 27 -0.67 17.78 1.28
N SER A 28 -1.73 18.59 1.14
CA SER A 28 -2.00 19.73 2.02
C SER A 28 -2.55 19.28 3.37
N ASN A 29 -2.63 20.19 4.34
CA ASN A 29 -3.29 19.93 5.61
C ASN A 29 -4.77 19.55 5.42
N GLU A 30 -5.45 20.17 4.46
CA GLU A 30 -6.84 19.89 4.10
C GLU A 30 -7.00 18.47 3.53
N ASP A 31 -6.04 18.01 2.70
CA ASP A 31 -6.01 16.65 2.18
C ASP A 31 -5.82 15.63 3.32
N ILE A 32 -4.90 15.90 4.25
CA ILE A 32 -4.66 15.07 5.42
C ILE A 32 -5.93 14.96 6.28
N ASP A 33 -6.55 16.09 6.58
CA ASP A 33 -7.80 16.14 7.36
C ASP A 33 -8.94 15.41 6.66
N ALA A 34 -9.06 15.56 5.34
CA ALA A 34 -10.06 14.86 4.55
C ALA A 34 -9.83 13.33 4.56
N ALA A 35 -8.57 12.91 4.42
CA ALA A 35 -8.20 11.50 4.49
C ALA A 35 -8.54 10.89 5.85
N VAL A 36 -8.18 11.58 6.93
CA VAL A 36 -8.50 11.14 8.30
C VAL A 36 -10.00 11.06 8.54
N ARG A 37 -10.78 12.09 8.11
CA ARG A 37 -12.24 12.06 8.23
C ARG A 37 -12.84 10.88 7.46
N THR A 38 -12.41 10.64 6.23
CA THR A 38 -12.88 9.53 5.39
C THR A 38 -12.55 8.19 6.03
N ALA A 39 -11.30 7.99 6.45
CA ALA A 39 -10.87 6.78 7.12
C ALA A 39 -11.67 6.51 8.41
N ARG A 40 -11.93 7.55 9.23
CA ARG A 40 -12.73 7.41 10.45
C ARG A 40 -14.17 7.03 10.18
N ARG A 41 -14.79 7.60 9.15
CA ARG A 41 -16.18 7.29 8.78
C ARG A 41 -16.36 5.88 8.24
N ASP A 42 -15.33 5.34 7.57
CA ASP A 42 -15.36 4.02 6.92
C ASP A 42 -16.62 3.83 6.05
N PRO A 43 -16.81 4.66 5.02
CA PRO A 43 -18.07 4.71 4.26
C PRO A 43 -18.39 3.39 3.55
N ASP A 44 -17.38 2.55 3.30
CA ASP A 44 -17.53 1.27 2.61
C ASP A 44 -17.62 0.08 3.59
N GLY A 45 -17.64 0.35 4.88
CA GLY A 45 -17.85 -0.65 5.91
C GLY A 45 -16.75 -1.70 6.02
N TRP A 46 -15.50 -1.33 5.71
CA TRP A 46 -14.37 -2.28 5.78
C TRP A 46 -14.20 -2.90 7.17
N ARG A 47 -14.36 -2.09 8.23
CA ARG A 47 -14.25 -2.55 9.62
C ARG A 47 -15.33 -3.54 10.04
N GLN A 48 -16.47 -3.54 9.33
CA GLN A 48 -17.59 -4.45 9.60
C GLN A 48 -17.43 -5.80 8.90
N LYS A 49 -16.51 -5.92 7.95
CA LYS A 49 -16.23 -7.19 7.27
C LYS A 49 -15.64 -8.20 8.26
N THR A 50 -16.07 -9.45 8.13
CA THR A 50 -15.45 -10.57 8.86
C THR A 50 -14.00 -10.79 8.39
N ALA A 51 -13.18 -11.48 9.19
CA ALA A 51 -11.82 -11.87 8.76
C ALA A 51 -11.84 -12.64 7.44
N ARG A 52 -12.83 -13.52 7.25
CA ARG A 52 -13.00 -14.27 6.01
C ARG A 52 -13.25 -13.35 4.81
N GLN A 53 -14.14 -12.40 4.93
CA GLN A 53 -14.42 -11.44 3.85
C GLN A 53 -13.21 -10.58 3.51
N ARG A 54 -12.45 -10.13 4.53
CA ARG A 54 -11.19 -9.41 4.32
C ARG A 54 -10.15 -10.30 3.64
N HIS A 55 -10.05 -11.56 4.05
CA HIS A 55 -9.15 -12.54 3.43
C HIS A 55 -9.48 -12.73 1.94
N GLU A 56 -10.75 -12.91 1.58
CA GLU A 56 -11.17 -13.07 0.19
C GLU A 56 -10.78 -11.86 -0.69
N VAL A 57 -10.83 -10.65 -0.13
CA VAL A 57 -10.37 -9.44 -0.86
C VAL A 57 -8.86 -9.42 -0.97
N LEU A 58 -8.13 -9.68 0.13
CA LEU A 58 -6.66 -9.63 0.14
C LEU A 58 -6.03 -10.76 -0.70
N ALA A 59 -6.70 -11.90 -0.84
CA ALA A 59 -6.30 -12.95 -1.79
C ALA A 59 -6.35 -12.46 -3.25
N ARG A 60 -7.35 -11.64 -3.61
CA ARG A 60 -7.37 -11.00 -4.95
C ARG A 60 -6.25 -9.97 -5.09
N VAL A 61 -5.92 -9.22 -4.04
CA VAL A 61 -4.75 -8.33 -4.04
C VAL A 61 -3.46 -9.12 -4.33
N ALA A 62 -3.28 -10.28 -3.68
CA ALA A 62 -2.14 -11.16 -3.95
C ALA A 62 -2.06 -11.60 -5.42
N MET A 63 -3.22 -11.84 -6.05
CA MET A 63 -3.27 -12.16 -7.50
C MET A 63 -2.82 -10.97 -8.35
N GLU A 64 -3.27 -9.75 -8.02
CA GLU A 64 -2.86 -8.54 -8.77
C GLU A 64 -1.36 -8.25 -8.60
N LEU A 65 -0.80 -8.43 -7.40
CA LEU A 65 0.64 -8.33 -7.16
C LEU A 65 1.43 -9.32 -8.03
N ARG A 66 0.97 -10.59 -8.14
CA ARG A 66 1.59 -11.59 -9.03
C ARG A 66 1.56 -11.17 -10.50
N LYS A 67 0.41 -10.69 -10.98
CA LYS A 67 0.25 -10.27 -12.38
C LYS A 67 1.18 -9.13 -12.75
N LYS A 68 1.38 -8.16 -11.84
CA LYS A 68 2.18 -6.96 -12.06
C LYS A 68 3.66 -7.12 -11.66
N ARG A 69 4.15 -8.35 -11.46
CA ARG A 69 5.54 -8.61 -11.07
C ARG A 69 6.54 -7.86 -11.96
N GLY A 70 6.43 -7.96 -13.27
CA GLY A 70 7.32 -7.26 -14.20
C GLY A 70 7.26 -5.74 -14.08
N ASP A 71 6.06 -5.19 -13.86
CA ASP A 71 5.87 -3.75 -13.66
C ASP A 71 6.57 -3.27 -12.38
N PHE A 72 6.50 -4.06 -11.29
CA PHE A 72 7.22 -3.74 -10.05
C PHE A 72 8.74 -3.76 -10.22
N LEU A 73 9.27 -4.74 -10.98
CA LEU A 73 10.71 -4.79 -11.27
C LEU A 73 11.17 -3.53 -12.00
N GLY A 74 10.43 -3.15 -13.05
CA GLY A 74 10.72 -1.95 -13.82
C GLY A 74 10.57 -0.66 -12.99
N ALA A 75 9.49 -0.54 -12.24
CA ALA A 75 9.25 0.63 -11.41
C ALA A 75 10.28 0.79 -10.30
N ALA A 76 10.65 -0.27 -9.60
CA ALA A 76 11.66 -0.21 -8.54
C ALA A 76 13.05 0.14 -9.10
N ALA A 77 13.41 -0.38 -10.27
CA ALA A 77 14.65 0.00 -10.93
C ALA A 77 14.66 1.48 -11.31
N ALA A 78 13.57 1.99 -11.88
CA ALA A 78 13.47 3.38 -12.33
C ALA A 78 13.31 4.38 -11.18
N ASP A 79 12.59 4.02 -10.11
CA ASP A 79 12.24 4.93 -9.00
C ASP A 79 13.32 4.95 -7.91
N THR A 80 13.94 3.79 -7.63
CA THR A 80 14.87 3.61 -6.50
C THR A 80 16.25 3.08 -6.88
N GLY A 81 16.49 2.77 -8.15
CA GLY A 81 17.74 2.14 -8.62
C GLY A 81 17.92 0.70 -8.20
N LYS A 82 16.88 0.05 -7.69
CA LYS A 82 16.99 -1.31 -7.16
C LYS A 82 17.09 -2.34 -8.27
N VAL A 83 18.02 -3.30 -8.11
CA VAL A 83 18.25 -4.35 -9.10
C VAL A 83 17.09 -5.37 -9.16
N PHE A 84 16.82 -5.91 -10.34
CA PHE A 84 15.68 -6.80 -10.58
C PHE A 84 15.65 -8.02 -9.67
N LEU A 85 16.81 -8.65 -9.41
CA LEU A 85 16.89 -9.84 -8.56
C LEU A 85 16.43 -9.58 -7.12
N GLU A 86 16.73 -8.41 -6.56
CA GLU A 86 16.28 -8.04 -5.23
C GLU A 86 14.79 -7.67 -5.21
N THR A 87 14.33 -6.95 -6.22
CA THR A 87 12.92 -6.59 -6.33
C THR A 87 12.04 -7.82 -6.56
N ASP A 88 12.52 -8.82 -7.31
CA ASP A 88 11.76 -10.06 -7.55
C ASP A 88 11.45 -10.81 -6.26
N VAL A 89 12.42 -10.85 -5.34
CA VAL A 89 12.24 -11.41 -3.99
C VAL A 89 11.19 -10.60 -3.21
N GLU A 90 11.25 -9.27 -3.27
CA GLU A 90 10.28 -8.41 -2.59
C GLU A 90 8.85 -8.62 -3.09
N VAL A 91 8.65 -8.81 -4.39
CA VAL A 91 7.31 -9.11 -4.93
C VAL A 91 6.79 -10.43 -4.38
N SER A 92 7.63 -11.45 -4.27
CA SER A 92 7.26 -12.72 -3.66
C SER A 92 6.88 -12.56 -2.20
N GLU A 93 7.67 -11.80 -1.43
CA GLU A 93 7.39 -11.50 -0.03
C GLU A 93 6.10 -10.69 0.15
N ALA A 94 5.84 -9.70 -0.72
CA ALA A 94 4.59 -8.94 -0.71
C ALA A 94 3.36 -9.83 -0.92
N VAL A 95 3.46 -10.80 -1.83
CA VAL A 95 2.42 -11.81 -2.06
C VAL A 95 2.23 -12.68 -0.83
N ASP A 96 3.32 -13.15 -0.21
CA ASP A 96 3.25 -13.96 1.01
C ASP A 96 2.59 -13.21 2.15
N PHE A 97 2.90 -11.91 2.34
CA PHE A 97 2.19 -11.07 3.31
C PHE A 97 0.69 -10.97 3.02
N ALA A 98 0.32 -10.80 1.74
CA ALA A 98 -1.09 -10.66 1.36
C ALA A 98 -1.91 -11.94 1.59
N GLU A 99 -1.29 -13.10 1.59
CA GLU A 99 -1.91 -14.38 1.91
C GLU A 99 -1.82 -14.75 3.39
N PHE A 100 -0.65 -14.57 4.00
CA PHE A 100 -0.38 -15.00 5.37
C PHE A 100 -1.04 -14.13 6.43
N SER A 101 -1.03 -12.80 6.28
CA SER A 101 -1.56 -11.91 7.31
C SER A 101 -3.07 -12.08 7.52
N PRO A 102 -3.92 -12.19 6.47
CA PRO A 102 -5.33 -12.48 6.66
C PRO A 102 -5.59 -13.87 7.24
N PHE A 103 -4.79 -14.85 6.86
CA PHE A 103 -4.85 -16.18 7.48
C PHE A 103 -4.58 -16.10 8.98
N SER A 104 -3.52 -15.39 9.40
CA SER A 104 -3.19 -15.19 10.80
C SER A 104 -4.30 -14.43 11.55
N ALA A 105 -4.88 -13.40 10.96
CA ALA A 105 -5.99 -12.65 11.55
C ALA A 105 -7.19 -13.58 11.82
N GLY A 106 -7.53 -14.45 10.87
CA GLY A 106 -8.60 -15.46 11.04
C GLY A 106 -8.32 -16.45 12.18
N ARG A 107 -7.04 -16.82 12.39
CA ARG A 107 -6.65 -17.69 13.51
C ARG A 107 -6.88 -17.02 14.87
N TYR A 108 -6.59 -15.73 14.98
CA TYR A 108 -6.87 -14.98 16.22
C TYR A 108 -8.38 -14.83 16.48
N GLU A 109 -9.18 -14.55 15.46
CA GLU A 109 -10.65 -14.48 15.59
C GLU A 109 -11.29 -15.82 16.00
N ALA A 110 -10.66 -16.95 15.69
CA ALA A 110 -11.14 -18.28 16.06
C ALA A 110 -10.91 -18.64 17.55
N ILE A 111 -10.15 -17.85 18.31
CA ILE A 111 -9.91 -18.09 19.73
C ILE A 111 -11.13 -17.60 20.54
N ALA A 112 -11.90 -18.53 21.10
CA ALA A 112 -13.19 -18.24 21.76
C ALA A 112 -13.11 -17.22 22.91
N THR A 113 -11.97 -17.08 23.56
CA THR A 113 -11.75 -16.16 24.69
C THR A 113 -11.17 -14.82 24.28
N VAL A 114 -10.95 -14.57 22.97
CA VAL A 114 -10.32 -13.37 22.44
C VAL A 114 -11.32 -12.60 21.57
N THR A 115 -11.45 -11.32 21.83
CA THR A 115 -12.16 -10.41 20.94
C THR A 115 -11.15 -9.61 20.13
N VAL A 116 -11.05 -9.86 18.83
CA VAL A 116 -10.17 -9.15 17.92
C VAL A 116 -10.93 -7.96 17.31
N LYS A 117 -10.34 -6.78 17.40
CA LYS A 117 -10.94 -5.56 16.84
C LYS A 117 -9.86 -4.65 16.28
N GLY A 118 -10.08 -4.15 15.07
CA GLY A 118 -9.23 -3.10 14.49
C GLY A 118 -9.21 -1.83 15.34
N LYS A 119 -8.07 -1.13 15.35
CA LYS A 119 -7.89 0.14 16.08
C LYS A 119 -8.66 1.31 15.44
N GLY A 120 -9.09 1.15 14.19
CA GLY A 120 -9.84 2.15 13.42
C GLY A 120 -9.06 2.63 12.21
N VAL A 121 -8.20 3.60 12.36
CA VAL A 121 -7.38 4.15 11.27
C VAL A 121 -5.92 3.75 11.46
N GLY A 122 -5.33 3.12 10.45
CA GLY A 122 -3.90 2.85 10.35
C GLY A 122 -3.20 3.91 9.49
N LEU A 123 -2.02 4.32 9.88
CA LEU A 123 -1.10 5.09 9.05
C LEU A 123 0.12 4.22 8.75
N VAL A 124 0.39 4.03 7.45
CA VAL A 124 1.59 3.32 6.99
C VAL A 124 2.54 4.35 6.37
N ILE A 125 3.72 4.49 6.96
CA ILE A 125 4.82 5.32 6.46
C ILE A 125 5.94 4.36 6.08
N SER A 126 6.25 4.27 4.79
CA SER A 126 7.20 3.26 4.28
C SER A 126 8.55 3.85 3.92
N PRO A 127 9.62 3.04 4.00
CA PRO A 127 10.94 3.41 3.50
C PRO A 127 11.02 3.31 1.97
N TRP A 128 12.17 3.69 1.42
CA TRP A 128 12.48 3.61 -0.02
C TRP A 128 13.29 2.37 -0.40
N ASN A 129 14.06 1.80 0.54
CA ASN A 129 15.05 0.75 0.26
C ASN A 129 14.46 -0.67 0.07
N PHE A 130 13.25 -0.91 0.59
CA PHE A 130 12.41 -2.08 0.29
C PHE A 130 11.04 -1.59 -0.18
N PRO A 131 10.99 -1.04 -1.41
CA PRO A 131 9.85 -0.25 -1.86
C PRO A 131 8.58 -1.07 -2.13
N VAL A 132 8.67 -2.39 -2.22
CA VAL A 132 7.54 -3.29 -2.47
C VAL A 132 7.12 -4.03 -1.20
N ALA A 133 8.03 -4.79 -0.60
CA ALA A 133 7.68 -5.72 0.49
C ALA A 133 7.23 -5.00 1.77
N ILE A 134 8.00 -4.02 2.25
CA ILE A 134 7.69 -3.36 3.53
C ILE A 134 6.37 -2.58 3.48
N PRO A 135 6.09 -1.73 2.47
CA PRO A 135 4.78 -1.10 2.39
C PRO A 135 3.64 -2.12 2.28
N CYS A 136 3.76 -3.14 1.42
CA CYS A 136 2.76 -4.19 1.31
C CYS A 136 2.47 -4.87 2.65
N GLY A 137 3.52 -5.26 3.38
CA GLY A 137 3.37 -5.89 4.69
C GLY A 137 2.59 -5.01 5.68
N GLY A 138 2.94 -3.72 5.76
CA GLY A 138 2.23 -2.77 6.62
C GLY A 138 0.77 -2.57 6.22
N LEU A 139 0.50 -2.39 4.92
CA LEU A 139 -0.85 -2.21 4.38
C LEU A 139 -1.72 -3.44 4.65
N VAL A 140 -1.21 -4.62 4.30
CA VAL A 140 -1.94 -5.88 4.47
C VAL A 140 -2.22 -6.18 5.93
N ALA A 141 -1.24 -6.03 6.81
CA ALA A 141 -1.42 -6.29 8.24
C ALA A 141 -2.50 -5.37 8.85
N ALA A 142 -2.46 -4.07 8.52
CA ALA A 142 -3.45 -3.11 8.99
C ALA A 142 -4.86 -3.42 8.45
N LEU A 143 -4.98 -3.73 7.15
CA LEU A 143 -6.26 -4.06 6.50
C LEU A 143 -6.82 -5.40 7.01
N ALA A 144 -5.99 -6.44 7.14
CA ALA A 144 -6.39 -7.75 7.67
C ALA A 144 -6.93 -7.64 9.11
N ALA A 145 -6.33 -6.78 9.92
CA ALA A 145 -6.80 -6.48 11.27
C ALA A 145 -8.11 -5.65 11.32
N GLY A 146 -8.65 -5.24 10.16
CA GLY A 146 -9.91 -4.51 10.06
C GLY A 146 -9.77 -2.99 10.24
N ASN A 147 -8.61 -2.41 9.95
CA ASN A 147 -8.45 -0.96 9.92
C ASN A 147 -8.66 -0.42 8.51
N THR A 148 -9.11 0.82 8.40
CA THR A 148 -8.92 1.65 7.21
C THR A 148 -7.49 2.21 7.24
N VAL A 149 -6.90 2.48 6.08
CA VAL A 149 -5.48 2.81 6.01
C VAL A 149 -5.23 4.08 5.20
N ILE A 150 -4.38 4.94 5.72
CA ILE A 150 -3.74 6.02 5.00
C ILE A 150 -2.30 5.59 4.73
N PHE A 151 -1.90 5.64 3.46
CA PHE A 151 -0.56 5.26 3.04
C PHE A 151 0.24 6.49 2.61
N LYS A 152 1.28 6.80 3.36
CA LYS A 152 2.27 7.83 3.05
C LYS A 152 3.57 7.15 2.60
N PRO A 153 3.89 7.13 1.29
CA PRO A 153 5.14 6.53 0.79
C PRO A 153 6.36 7.39 1.11
N SER A 154 7.56 6.83 0.92
CA SER A 154 8.75 7.65 0.75
C SER A 154 8.64 8.49 -0.52
N SER A 155 9.17 9.71 -0.50
CA SER A 155 9.25 10.57 -1.69
C SER A 155 10.11 9.96 -2.80
N ASP A 156 11.05 9.08 -2.43
CA ASP A 156 11.98 8.42 -3.35
C ASP A 156 11.47 7.05 -3.84
N ALA A 157 10.19 6.72 -3.61
CA ALA A 157 9.57 5.46 -4.01
C ALA A 157 8.06 5.63 -4.33
N VAL A 158 7.68 6.79 -4.87
CA VAL A 158 6.26 7.14 -5.10
C VAL A 158 5.66 6.35 -6.25
N LEU A 159 6.42 6.09 -7.32
CA LEU A 159 5.96 5.31 -8.47
C LEU A 159 5.62 3.87 -8.06
N VAL A 160 6.54 3.22 -7.33
CA VAL A 160 6.33 1.86 -6.82
C VAL A 160 5.12 1.82 -5.87
N ALA A 161 5.04 2.79 -4.95
CA ALA A 161 3.94 2.88 -4.00
C ALA A 161 2.59 3.09 -4.67
N TRP A 162 2.54 3.87 -5.75
CA TRP A 162 1.34 4.04 -6.56
C TRP A 162 0.91 2.71 -7.20
N GLN A 163 1.84 1.94 -7.77
CA GLN A 163 1.55 0.63 -8.34
C GLN A 163 1.02 -0.36 -7.29
N ILE A 164 1.56 -0.33 -6.06
CA ILE A 164 1.02 -1.09 -4.94
C ILE A 164 -0.46 -0.72 -4.73
N CYS A 165 -0.76 0.56 -4.58
CA CYS A 165 -2.14 1.01 -4.38
C CYS A 165 -3.08 0.56 -5.50
N GLN A 166 -2.61 0.59 -6.76
CA GLN A 166 -3.40 0.09 -7.90
C GLN A 166 -3.74 -1.40 -7.73
N CYS A 167 -2.77 -2.25 -7.33
CA CYS A 167 -3.05 -3.67 -7.05
C CYS A 167 -4.10 -3.86 -5.96
N PHE A 168 -4.04 -3.06 -4.89
CA PHE A 168 -5.00 -3.13 -3.81
C PHE A 168 -6.41 -2.71 -4.27
N TRP A 169 -6.53 -1.63 -5.02
CA TRP A 169 -7.80 -1.14 -5.53
C TRP A 169 -8.40 -2.10 -6.57
N GLU A 170 -7.59 -2.63 -7.49
CA GLU A 170 -8.01 -3.63 -8.48
C GLU A 170 -8.42 -4.96 -7.81
N GLY A 171 -7.77 -5.33 -6.70
CA GLY A 171 -8.15 -6.47 -5.86
C GLY A 171 -9.45 -6.28 -5.10
N GLY A 172 -10.00 -5.05 -5.09
CA GLY A 172 -11.31 -4.74 -4.50
C GLY A 172 -11.26 -3.99 -3.17
N ILE A 173 -10.12 -3.43 -2.78
CA ILE A 173 -10.03 -2.44 -1.70
C ILE A 173 -10.51 -1.10 -2.26
N SER A 174 -11.43 -0.43 -1.59
CA SER A 174 -11.88 0.88 -2.06
C SER A 174 -10.83 1.98 -1.77
N ARG A 175 -10.92 3.08 -2.53
CA ARG A 175 -10.07 4.26 -2.31
C ARG A 175 -10.38 4.99 -1.00
N ASN A 176 -11.54 4.74 -0.38
CA ASN A 176 -11.87 5.26 0.95
C ASN A 176 -11.25 4.40 2.06
N THR A 177 -11.08 3.10 1.81
CA THR A 177 -10.48 2.14 2.75
C THR A 177 -8.96 2.21 2.74
N LEU A 178 -8.34 2.31 1.55
CA LEU A 178 -6.92 2.57 1.37
C LEU A 178 -6.73 3.87 0.60
N GLN A 179 -6.25 4.89 1.29
CA GLN A 179 -5.98 6.21 0.74
C GLN A 179 -4.49 6.40 0.54
N PHE A 180 -4.10 6.88 -0.64
CA PHE A 180 -2.73 7.21 -0.99
C PHE A 180 -2.48 8.70 -0.79
N LEU A 181 -1.49 9.04 0.00
CA LEU A 181 -1.20 10.41 0.40
C LEU A 181 0.32 10.67 0.34
N PRO A 182 0.85 10.99 -0.84
CA PRO A 182 2.28 11.25 -1.03
C PRO A 182 2.73 12.61 -0.47
#